data_eddcf60f3c8ee7bac161feae6ca98251
#
_entry.id   eddcf60f3c8ee7bac161feae6ca98251
#
_cell.length_a   1.000
_cell.length_b   1.000
_cell.length_c   1.000
_cell.angle_alpha   90.00
_cell.angle_beta   90.00
_cell.angle_gamma   90.00
#
_symmetry.space_group_name_H-M   'P 1'
#
loop_
_entity.id
_entity.type
_entity.pdbx_description
1 polymer ?
#
loop_
_entity_poly.entity_id
_entity_poly.type
_entity_poly.pdbx_seq_one_letter_code
_entity_poly.pdbx_strand_id
1 'polypeptide(L)'
;FVPAVLAMVLMLGGRFWWLGGIAVLLSVFAFLLRRPWARRAAIALLGLGFGLLWCGLYQGVFLRPLADVDGSVVPVEAVALEAPRETRYGGSVLVQMEHGGRRYRAVLYFQDQTVQPEAGDHISCNAKLVRGEEKDDTYYSGKGVWLVGTVKGAWTVTKGGNSPASWPGKLSAKLGETAACIFPADVAGFLR
;
A
#
# COMPACT_ATOMS: atom_id res chain seq x y z
N PHE A 1 -0.27 -19.18 -15.50
CA PHE A 1 0.17 -17.77 -15.37
C PHE A 1 -0.78 -16.81 -16.12
N VAL A 2 -1.02 -17.00 -17.43
CA VAL A 2 -1.89 -16.14 -18.25
C VAL A 2 -3.30 -15.96 -17.67
N PRO A 3 -4.03 -17.00 -17.21
CA PRO A 3 -5.36 -16.83 -16.63
C PRO A 3 -5.37 -16.03 -15.34
N ALA A 4 -4.32 -16.10 -14.51
CA ALA A 4 -4.20 -15.32 -13.29
C ALA A 4 -3.97 -13.84 -13.59
N VAL A 5 -3.17 -13.53 -14.60
CA VAL A 5 -2.95 -12.15 -15.07
C VAL A 5 -4.25 -11.58 -15.66
N LEU A 6 -4.98 -12.38 -16.43
CA LEU A 6 -6.29 -11.98 -16.98
C LEU A 6 -7.31 -11.73 -15.86
N ALA A 7 -7.29 -12.51 -14.79
CA ALA A 7 -8.10 -12.30 -13.62
C ALA A 7 -7.78 -10.96 -12.93
N MET A 8 -6.49 -10.63 -12.79
CA MET A 8 -6.06 -9.34 -12.26
C MET A 8 -6.54 -8.16 -13.12
N VAL A 9 -6.43 -8.27 -14.43
CA VAL A 9 -6.90 -7.23 -15.36
C VAL A 9 -8.42 -7.05 -15.31
N LEU A 10 -9.17 -8.13 -15.25
CA LEU A 10 -10.64 -8.08 -15.10
C LEU A 10 -11.10 -7.50 -13.77
N MET A 11 -10.25 -7.58 -12.74
CA MET A 11 -10.53 -7.06 -11.41
C MET A 11 -10.27 -5.55 -11.26
N LEU A 12 -9.55 -4.91 -12.16
CA LEU A 12 -9.42 -3.46 -12.20
C LEU A 12 -10.79 -2.75 -12.30
N GLY A 13 -11.85 -3.47 -12.71
CA GLY A 13 -13.23 -3.00 -12.68
C GLY A 13 -14.02 -3.28 -11.39
N GLY A 14 -13.43 -3.87 -10.37
CA GLY A 14 -13.92 -3.92 -8.96
C GLY A 14 -15.21 -4.69 -8.65
N ARG A 15 -15.93 -5.26 -9.61
CA ARG A 15 -17.29 -5.79 -9.39
C ARG A 15 -17.50 -7.29 -9.63
N PHE A 16 -16.51 -8.03 -10.12
CA PHE A 16 -16.75 -9.36 -10.69
C PHE A 16 -16.18 -10.54 -9.86
N TRP A 17 -15.92 -10.35 -8.57
CA TRP A 17 -15.37 -11.42 -7.71
C TRP A 17 -16.24 -12.69 -7.66
N TRP A 18 -17.57 -12.56 -7.80
CA TRP A 18 -18.53 -13.68 -7.85
C TRP A 18 -18.32 -14.60 -9.06
N LEU A 19 -17.78 -14.07 -10.19
CA LEU A 19 -17.38 -14.87 -11.34
C LEU A 19 -16.27 -15.88 -10.98
N GLY A 20 -15.48 -15.59 -9.95
CA GLY A 20 -14.48 -16.50 -9.43
C GLY A 20 -15.10 -17.80 -8.91
N GLY A 21 -16.22 -17.71 -8.19
CA GLY A 21 -16.96 -18.88 -7.75
C GLY A 21 -17.49 -19.71 -8.92
N ILE A 22 -18.04 -19.06 -9.93
CA ILE A 22 -18.52 -19.75 -11.15
C ILE A 22 -17.36 -20.42 -11.88
N ALA A 23 -16.22 -19.76 -12.03
CA ALA A 23 -15.05 -20.33 -12.69
C ALA A 23 -14.50 -21.57 -11.97
N VAL A 24 -14.52 -21.58 -10.64
CA VAL A 24 -14.15 -22.75 -9.82
C VAL A 24 -15.14 -23.90 -10.05
N LEU A 25 -16.43 -23.64 -10.04
CA LEU A 25 -17.46 -24.67 -10.31
C LEU A 25 -17.33 -25.25 -11.71
N LEU A 26 -17.14 -24.42 -12.72
CA LEU A 26 -16.91 -24.87 -14.09
C LEU A 26 -15.62 -25.68 -14.23
N SER A 27 -14.58 -25.34 -13.47
CA SER A 27 -13.33 -26.10 -13.40
C SER A 27 -13.56 -27.52 -12.89
N VAL A 28 -14.34 -27.69 -11.81
CA VAL A 28 -14.70 -29.02 -11.26
C VAL A 28 -15.46 -29.82 -12.30
N PHE A 29 -16.44 -29.20 -12.97
CA PHE A 29 -17.21 -29.86 -14.04
C PHE A 29 -16.33 -30.28 -15.21
N ALA A 30 -15.42 -29.38 -15.67
CA ALA A 30 -14.49 -29.70 -16.75
C ALA A 30 -13.50 -30.80 -16.37
N PHE A 31 -13.12 -30.91 -15.10
CA PHE A 31 -12.26 -31.98 -14.61
C PHE A 31 -12.93 -33.37 -14.67
N LEU A 32 -14.23 -33.44 -14.49
CA LEU A 32 -15.05 -34.67 -14.61
C LEU A 32 -15.14 -35.15 -16.06
N LEU A 33 -14.99 -34.28 -17.05
CA LEU A 33 -14.97 -34.62 -18.45
C LEU A 33 -13.61 -35.25 -18.86
N ARG A 34 -13.39 -36.50 -18.68
CA ARG A 34 -12.14 -37.27 -18.85
C ARG A 34 -11.32 -36.99 -20.15
N ARG A 35 -11.55 -35.89 -20.84
CA ARG A 35 -10.86 -35.47 -22.08
C ARG A 35 -9.59 -34.66 -21.77
N PRO A 36 -8.47 -34.84 -22.46
CA PRO A 36 -7.21 -34.17 -22.16
C PRO A 36 -7.28 -32.65 -22.30
N TRP A 37 -8.02 -32.13 -23.26
CA TRP A 37 -8.24 -30.67 -23.40
C TRP A 37 -9.08 -30.09 -22.27
N ALA A 38 -10.07 -30.86 -21.77
CA ALA A 38 -10.93 -30.42 -20.65
C ALA A 38 -10.13 -30.28 -19.35
N ARG A 39 -9.14 -31.15 -19.10
CA ARG A 39 -8.22 -31.01 -17.95
C ARG A 39 -7.38 -29.75 -18.03
N ARG A 40 -6.87 -29.38 -19.21
CA ARG A 40 -6.12 -28.12 -19.39
C ARG A 40 -7.01 -26.91 -19.15
N ALA A 41 -8.23 -26.93 -19.68
CA ALA A 41 -9.23 -25.90 -19.45
C ALA A 41 -9.61 -25.80 -17.96
N ALA A 42 -9.76 -26.92 -17.27
CA ALA A 42 -10.05 -26.96 -15.83
C ALA A 42 -8.96 -26.28 -15.01
N ILE A 43 -7.69 -26.55 -15.29
CA ILE A 43 -6.56 -25.92 -14.59
C ILE A 43 -6.55 -24.39 -14.85
N ALA A 44 -6.81 -23.97 -16.08
CA ALA A 44 -6.87 -22.55 -16.43
C ALA A 44 -8.03 -21.83 -15.69
N LEU A 45 -9.22 -22.45 -15.68
CA LEU A 45 -10.40 -21.93 -14.97
C LEU A 45 -10.19 -21.89 -13.45
N LEU A 46 -9.51 -22.89 -12.89
CA LEU A 46 -9.20 -22.94 -11.47
C LEU A 46 -8.25 -21.80 -11.08
N GLY A 47 -7.22 -21.56 -11.89
CA GLY A 47 -6.30 -20.42 -11.69
C GLY A 47 -7.02 -19.06 -11.81
N LEU A 48 -7.89 -18.89 -12.79
CA LEU A 48 -8.72 -17.70 -12.97
C LEU A 48 -9.64 -17.52 -11.76
N GLY A 49 -10.37 -18.55 -11.38
CA GLY A 49 -11.33 -18.52 -10.28
C GLY A 49 -10.67 -18.21 -8.94
N PHE A 50 -9.54 -18.83 -8.65
CA PHE A 50 -8.78 -18.55 -7.43
C PHE A 50 -8.26 -17.10 -7.41
N GLY A 51 -7.73 -16.60 -8.53
CA GLY A 51 -7.29 -15.22 -8.65
C GLY A 51 -8.42 -14.22 -8.39
N LEU A 52 -9.60 -14.44 -8.98
CA LEU A 52 -10.78 -13.60 -8.79
C LEU A 52 -11.28 -13.62 -7.33
N LEU A 53 -11.35 -14.78 -6.71
CA LEU A 53 -11.76 -14.93 -5.30
C LEU A 53 -10.76 -14.26 -4.37
N TRP A 54 -9.46 -14.43 -4.61
CA TRP A 54 -8.39 -13.78 -3.85
C TRP A 54 -8.49 -12.27 -3.91
N CYS A 55 -8.64 -11.71 -5.12
CA CYS A 55 -8.82 -10.27 -5.28
C CYS A 55 -10.09 -9.77 -4.58
N GLY A 56 -11.21 -10.49 -4.69
CA GLY A 56 -12.44 -10.12 -3.99
C GLY A 56 -12.31 -10.16 -2.47
N LEU A 57 -11.64 -11.18 -1.94
CA LEU A 57 -11.31 -11.28 -0.52
C LEU A 57 -10.43 -10.09 -0.09
N TYR A 58 -9.40 -9.80 -0.87
CA TYR A 58 -8.48 -8.71 -0.60
C TYR A 58 -9.19 -7.35 -0.58
N GLN A 59 -10.03 -7.05 -1.56
CA GLN A 59 -10.84 -5.83 -1.58
C GLN A 59 -11.79 -5.76 -0.38
N GLY A 60 -12.50 -6.86 -0.08
CA GLY A 60 -13.44 -6.92 1.03
C GLY A 60 -12.79 -6.76 2.39
N VAL A 61 -11.59 -7.33 2.55
CA VAL A 61 -10.88 -7.37 3.83
C VAL A 61 -10.02 -6.14 4.06
N PHE A 62 -9.37 -5.61 3.01
CA PHE A 62 -8.40 -4.51 3.16
C PHE A 62 -8.93 -3.15 2.69
N LEU A 63 -9.71 -3.09 1.61
CA LEU A 63 -10.13 -1.81 1.05
C LEU A 63 -11.46 -1.30 1.59
N ARG A 64 -12.42 -2.18 1.90
CA ARG A 64 -13.71 -1.76 2.45
C ARG A 64 -13.62 -0.97 3.75
N PRO A 65 -12.79 -1.38 4.75
CA PRO A 65 -12.68 -0.61 5.99
C PRO A 65 -12.12 0.79 5.81
N LEU A 66 -11.45 1.06 4.68
CA LEU A 66 -10.90 2.37 4.39
C LEU A 66 -11.93 3.34 3.78
N ALA A 67 -13.08 2.83 3.33
CA ALA A 67 -14.14 3.67 2.78
C ALA A 67 -14.74 4.61 3.83
N ASP A 68 -14.74 4.21 5.10
CA ASP A 68 -15.29 5.01 6.20
C ASP A 68 -14.43 6.23 6.56
N VAL A 69 -13.15 6.20 6.25
CA VAL A 69 -12.21 7.30 6.51
C VAL A 69 -11.92 8.15 5.28
N ASP A 70 -12.42 7.76 4.13
CA ASP A 70 -12.20 8.44 2.86
C ASP A 70 -12.83 9.84 2.86
N GLY A 71 -12.02 10.85 2.54
CA GLY A 71 -12.45 12.26 2.54
C GLY A 71 -12.65 12.90 3.92
N SER A 72 -12.56 12.13 5.01
CA SER A 72 -12.79 12.61 6.37
C SER A 72 -11.52 13.13 7.04
N VAL A 73 -11.70 14.04 8.01
CA VAL A 73 -10.62 14.47 8.90
C VAL A 73 -10.70 13.64 10.16
N VAL A 74 -9.69 12.81 10.39
CA VAL A 74 -9.64 11.91 11.55
C VAL A 74 -8.35 12.11 12.33
N PRO A 75 -8.36 11.86 13.65
CA PRO A 75 -7.13 11.75 14.41
C PRO A 75 -6.36 10.52 13.94
N VAL A 76 -5.09 10.72 13.63
CA VAL A 76 -4.18 9.70 13.13
C VAL A 76 -3.05 9.52 14.12
N GLU A 77 -2.89 8.29 14.59
CA GLU A 77 -1.70 7.83 15.29
C GLU A 77 -0.93 6.90 14.38
N ALA A 78 0.31 7.25 14.07
CA ALA A 78 1.10 6.53 13.09
C ALA A 78 2.56 6.46 13.48
N VAL A 79 3.28 5.50 12.92
CA VAL A 79 4.73 5.35 13.07
C VAL A 79 5.40 5.70 11.75
N ALA A 80 6.35 6.59 11.75
CA ALA A 80 7.15 6.93 10.57
C ALA A 80 7.97 5.71 10.12
N LEU A 81 7.87 5.35 8.86
CA LEU A 81 8.63 4.24 8.28
C LEU A 81 9.94 4.71 7.66
N GLU A 82 9.95 5.92 7.13
CA GLU A 82 11.08 6.55 6.45
C GLU A 82 11.25 7.98 6.97
N ALA A 83 12.43 8.57 6.71
CA ALA A 83 12.64 9.99 6.89
C ALA A 83 11.74 10.80 5.94
N PRO A 84 11.33 12.01 6.32
CA PRO A 84 10.50 12.84 5.47
C PRO A 84 11.24 13.21 4.18
N ARG A 85 10.47 13.28 3.10
CA ARG A 85 10.95 13.77 1.80
C ARG A 85 10.43 15.17 1.58
N GLU A 86 11.30 16.06 1.16
CA GLU A 86 10.91 17.38 0.74
C GLU A 86 10.04 17.30 -0.52
N THR A 87 8.98 18.09 -0.53
CA THR A 87 8.09 18.23 -1.66
C THR A 87 7.97 19.71 -2.03
N ARG A 88 7.44 20.01 -3.20
CA ARG A 88 7.27 21.39 -3.67
C ARG A 88 6.45 22.28 -2.71
N TYR A 89 5.61 21.70 -1.88
CA TYR A 89 4.67 22.42 -1.01
C TYR A 89 4.80 22.04 0.47
N GLY A 90 5.96 21.52 0.88
CA GLY A 90 6.19 21.10 2.28
C GLY A 90 6.96 19.79 2.34
N GLY A 91 6.56 18.90 3.22
CA GLY A 91 7.15 17.57 3.37
C GLY A 91 6.12 16.46 3.18
N SER A 92 6.62 15.26 2.92
CA SER A 92 5.84 14.03 2.92
C SER A 92 6.58 12.96 3.70
N VAL A 93 5.87 12.16 4.47
CA VAL A 93 6.42 11.05 5.25
C VAL A 93 5.59 9.80 5.04
N LEU A 94 6.27 8.68 4.79
CA LEU A 94 5.63 7.36 4.74
C LEU A 94 5.44 6.88 6.16
N VAL A 95 4.21 6.56 6.53
CA VAL A 95 3.83 6.13 7.86
C VAL A 95 3.08 4.82 7.84
N GLN A 96 3.10 4.12 8.96
CA GLN A 96 2.23 3.00 9.25
C GLN A 96 1.22 3.42 10.31
N MET A 97 -0.05 3.42 9.96
CA MET A 97 -1.16 3.71 10.87
C MET A 97 -1.99 2.46 11.14
N GLU A 98 -2.66 2.41 12.27
CA GLU A 98 -3.60 1.36 12.60
C GLU A 98 -5.04 1.88 12.50
N HIS A 99 -5.87 1.16 11.77
CA HIS A 99 -7.29 1.45 11.66
C HIS A 99 -8.09 0.15 11.64
N GLY A 100 -9.13 0.05 12.48
CA GLY A 100 -9.95 -1.16 12.58
C GLY A 100 -9.17 -2.42 12.96
N GLY A 101 -8.10 -2.30 13.77
CA GLY A 101 -7.23 -3.40 14.18
C GLY A 101 -6.29 -3.90 13.08
N ARG A 102 -6.13 -3.14 12.02
CA ARG A 102 -5.23 -3.46 10.90
C ARG A 102 -4.26 -2.33 10.63
N ARG A 103 -3.09 -2.72 10.12
CA ARG A 103 -2.01 -1.80 9.80
C ARG A 103 -2.03 -1.45 8.32
N TYR A 104 -2.08 -0.16 8.03
CA TYR A 104 -2.07 0.39 6.68
C TYR A 104 -0.87 1.30 6.50
N ARG A 105 -0.31 1.29 5.30
CA ARG A 105 0.69 2.29 4.91
C ARG A 105 -0.04 3.50 4.36
N ALA A 106 0.35 4.67 4.85
CA ALA A 106 -0.16 5.95 4.39
C ALA A 106 1.00 6.91 4.12
N VAL A 107 0.78 7.86 3.22
CA VAL A 107 1.68 9.01 3.04
C VAL A 107 1.00 10.22 3.64
N LEU A 108 1.66 10.86 4.59
CA LEU A 108 1.18 12.10 5.20
C LEU A 108 1.93 13.29 4.60
N TYR A 109 1.19 14.24 4.04
CA TYR A 109 1.68 15.52 3.57
C TYR A 109 1.50 16.59 4.65
N PHE A 110 2.55 17.34 4.92
CA PHE A 110 2.55 18.41 5.91
C PHE A 110 3.25 19.66 5.35
N GLN A 111 2.80 20.83 5.80
CA GLN A 111 3.38 22.11 5.39
C GLN A 111 4.42 22.62 6.38
N ASP A 112 4.23 22.31 7.66
CA ASP A 112 5.12 22.75 8.74
C ASP A 112 6.35 21.83 8.78
N GLN A 113 7.53 22.39 8.52
CA GLN A 113 8.82 21.70 8.49
C GLN A 113 9.62 21.88 9.78
N THR A 114 9.03 22.52 10.81
CA THR A 114 9.74 22.76 12.07
C THR A 114 10.11 21.49 12.81
N VAL A 115 9.33 20.42 12.62
CA VAL A 115 9.59 19.12 13.22
C VAL A 115 9.76 18.08 12.11
N GLN A 116 10.94 17.49 12.02
CA GLN A 116 11.21 16.41 11.08
C GLN A 116 11.22 15.07 11.81
N PRO A 117 10.24 14.18 11.54
CA PRO A 117 10.22 12.87 12.15
C PRO A 117 11.31 11.97 11.56
N GLU A 118 11.95 11.20 12.40
CA GLU A 118 12.87 10.14 11.99
C GLU A 118 12.13 8.81 11.81
N ALA A 119 12.75 7.87 11.09
CA ALA A 119 12.18 6.53 10.94
C ALA A 119 12.03 5.84 12.31
N GLY A 120 10.82 5.47 12.67
CA GLY A 120 10.45 4.87 13.95
C GLY A 120 9.78 5.81 14.93
N ASP A 121 9.69 7.11 14.64
CA ASP A 121 9.00 8.07 15.50
C ASP A 121 7.49 7.91 15.42
N HIS A 122 6.83 8.19 16.54
CA HIS A 122 5.37 8.22 16.61
C HIS A 122 4.86 9.61 16.25
N ILE A 123 3.94 9.65 15.32
CA ILE A 123 3.28 10.86 14.84
C ILE A 123 1.82 10.83 15.27
N SER A 124 1.37 11.87 15.94
CA SER A 124 -0.03 12.10 16.27
C SER A 124 -0.48 13.42 15.64
N CYS A 125 -1.50 13.36 14.79
CA CYS A 125 -2.02 14.54 14.08
C CYS A 125 -3.47 14.33 13.67
N ASN A 126 -4.14 15.44 13.30
CA ASN A 126 -5.39 15.36 12.55
C ASN A 126 -5.07 15.43 11.06
N ALA A 127 -5.50 14.44 10.29
CA ALA A 127 -5.26 14.41 8.86
C ALA A 127 -6.54 14.15 8.08
N LYS A 128 -6.70 14.86 6.96
CA LYS A 128 -7.70 14.50 5.96
C LYS A 128 -7.16 13.34 5.15
N LEU A 129 -7.80 12.18 5.28
CA LEU A 129 -7.41 10.98 4.58
C LEU A 129 -8.21 10.83 3.28
N VAL A 130 -7.52 10.42 2.21
CA VAL A 130 -8.11 10.09 0.93
C VAL A 130 -7.50 8.77 0.48
N ARG A 131 -8.27 7.91 -0.18
CA ARG A 131 -7.72 6.68 -0.74
C ARG A 131 -6.67 6.98 -1.81
N GLY A 132 -5.59 6.22 -1.81
CA GLY A 132 -4.48 6.39 -2.74
C GLY A 132 -4.90 6.22 -4.20
N GLU A 133 -5.92 5.39 -4.46
CA GLU A 133 -6.52 5.16 -5.77
C GLU A 133 -7.15 6.41 -6.38
N GLU A 134 -7.71 7.29 -5.55
CA GLU A 134 -8.42 8.48 -6.01
C GLU A 134 -7.48 9.63 -6.39
N LYS A 135 -6.28 9.64 -5.82
CA LYS A 135 -5.32 10.73 -6.01
C LYS A 135 -4.29 10.48 -7.12
N ASP A 136 -3.88 9.23 -7.30
CA ASP A 136 -2.97 8.82 -8.38
C ASP A 136 -2.93 7.27 -8.45
N ASP A 137 -3.81 6.71 -9.26
CA ASP A 137 -4.21 5.29 -9.28
C ASP A 137 -3.04 4.29 -9.29
N THR A 138 -1.93 4.67 -9.91
CA THR A 138 -0.84 3.72 -10.19
C THR A 138 0.35 3.87 -9.25
N TYR A 139 0.64 5.09 -8.82
CA TYR A 139 1.86 5.39 -8.08
C TYR A 139 1.80 4.90 -6.63
N TYR A 140 0.70 5.21 -5.94
CA TYR A 140 0.56 4.86 -4.52
C TYR A 140 0.24 3.38 -4.32
N SER A 141 -0.65 2.82 -5.14
CA SER A 141 -1.00 1.41 -5.09
C SER A 141 0.20 0.51 -5.41
N GLY A 142 1.04 0.89 -6.37
CA GLY A 142 2.28 0.19 -6.70
C GLY A 142 3.31 0.17 -5.56
N LYS A 143 3.26 1.15 -4.65
CA LYS A 143 4.09 1.21 -3.43
C LYS A 143 3.44 0.56 -2.20
N GLY A 144 2.25 0.01 -2.34
CA GLY A 144 1.48 -0.54 -1.22
C GLY A 144 1.01 0.53 -0.24
N VAL A 145 0.82 1.76 -0.71
CA VAL A 145 0.26 2.89 0.04
C VAL A 145 -1.23 2.94 -0.22
N TRP A 146 -2.02 2.80 0.84
CA TRP A 146 -3.47 2.70 0.75
C TRP A 146 -4.17 4.03 0.98
N LEU A 147 -3.56 4.89 1.79
CA LEU A 147 -4.12 6.18 2.18
C LEU A 147 -3.12 7.30 1.93
N VAL A 148 -3.65 8.43 1.50
CA VAL A 148 -2.91 9.68 1.37
C VAL A 148 -3.56 10.68 2.31
N GLY A 149 -2.80 11.17 3.28
CA GLY A 149 -3.28 12.12 4.28
C GLY A 149 -2.68 13.50 4.06
N THR A 150 -3.48 14.53 4.30
CA THR A 150 -3.00 15.91 4.43
C THR A 150 -3.19 16.33 5.88
N VAL A 151 -2.11 16.61 6.58
CA VAL A 151 -2.11 17.05 7.96
C VAL A 151 -2.83 18.39 8.08
N LYS A 152 -3.75 18.49 9.02
CA LYS A 152 -4.52 19.69 9.33
C LYS A 152 -4.18 20.18 10.74
N GLY A 153 -3.60 21.37 10.83
CA GLY A 153 -3.21 21.96 12.11
C GLY A 153 -1.88 21.42 12.66
N ALA A 154 -1.73 21.52 13.97
CA ALA A 154 -0.52 21.07 14.67
C ALA A 154 -0.41 19.54 14.68
N TRP A 155 0.80 19.06 14.62
CA TRP A 155 1.14 17.66 14.77
C TRP A 155 2.23 17.50 15.84
N THR A 156 2.21 16.37 16.52
CA THR A 156 3.20 16.04 17.56
C THR A 156 4.00 14.84 17.11
N VAL A 157 5.31 14.95 17.30
CA VAL A 157 6.24 13.85 17.02
C VAL A 157 6.88 13.45 18.34
N THR A 158 6.71 12.19 18.71
CA THR A 158 7.32 11.62 19.91
C THR A 158 8.38 10.61 19.45
N LYS A 159 9.58 10.73 19.99
CA LYS A 159 10.65 9.79 19.64
C LYS A 159 10.23 8.37 19.95
N GLY A 160 10.22 7.54 18.91
CA GLY A 160 9.81 6.16 18.97
C GLY A 160 10.97 5.20 19.20
N GLY A 161 10.64 3.98 19.55
CA GLY A 161 11.58 2.90 19.75
C GLY A 161 12.04 2.22 18.43
N ASN A 162 12.80 1.15 18.57
CA ASN A 162 13.22 0.29 17.46
C ASN A 162 12.08 -0.66 17.04
N SER A 163 11.15 -0.16 16.22
CA SER A 163 10.14 -1.01 15.59
C SER A 163 10.77 -1.77 14.41
N PRO A 164 10.50 -3.08 14.24
CA PRO A 164 10.98 -3.83 13.07
C PRO A 164 10.50 -3.23 11.75
N ALA A 165 9.34 -2.57 11.75
CA ALA A 165 8.77 -1.92 10.56
C ALA A 165 9.58 -0.71 10.07
N SER A 166 10.32 -0.03 10.95
CA SER A 166 11.17 1.12 10.60
C SER A 166 12.60 0.74 10.22
N TRP A 167 12.97 -0.52 10.35
CA TRP A 167 14.32 -1.02 10.05
C TRP A 167 14.76 -0.74 8.61
N PRO A 168 13.95 -1.02 7.58
CA PRO A 168 14.33 -0.71 6.20
C PRO A 168 14.62 0.78 5.99
N GLY A 169 13.80 1.66 6.58
CA GLY A 169 14.01 3.11 6.50
C GLY A 169 15.28 3.57 7.21
N LYS A 170 15.55 3.04 8.41
CA LYS A 170 16.79 3.31 9.16
C LYS A 170 18.04 2.84 8.41
N LEU A 171 17.97 1.65 7.81
CA LEU A 171 19.05 1.11 6.99
C LEU A 171 19.29 1.96 5.75
N SER A 172 18.23 2.35 5.06
CA SER A 172 18.32 3.22 3.88
C SER A 172 18.91 4.59 4.22
N ALA A 173 18.50 5.21 5.33
CA ALA A 173 19.08 6.47 5.80
C ALA A 173 20.58 6.33 6.08
N LYS A 174 20.98 5.29 6.81
CA LYS A 174 22.39 5.03 7.14
C LYS A 174 23.24 4.74 5.89
N LEU A 175 22.70 4.01 4.93
CA LEU A 175 23.38 3.78 3.65
C LEU A 175 23.51 5.09 2.86
N GLY A 176 22.48 5.94 2.86
CA GLY A 176 22.52 7.26 2.23
C GLY A 176 23.58 8.18 2.84
N GLU A 177 23.69 8.21 4.17
CA GLU A 177 24.74 8.95 4.88
C GLU A 177 26.14 8.42 4.53
N THR A 178 26.31 7.10 4.54
CA THR A 178 27.58 6.47 4.19
C THR A 178 27.97 6.77 2.74
N ALA A 179 27.01 6.70 1.82
CA ALA A 179 27.22 7.04 0.42
C ALA A 179 27.61 8.52 0.24
N ALA A 180 26.97 9.43 0.98
CA ALA A 180 27.30 10.86 0.94
C ALA A 180 28.71 11.17 1.47
N CYS A 181 29.23 10.33 2.38
CA CYS A 181 30.63 10.47 2.86
C CYS A 181 31.65 9.91 1.88
N ILE A 182 31.31 8.91 1.07
CA ILE A 182 32.26 8.19 0.21
C ILE A 182 32.27 8.77 -1.21
N PHE A 183 31.13 9.20 -1.70
CA PHE A 183 30.98 9.69 -3.09
C PHE A 183 30.89 11.21 -3.17
N PRO A 184 31.39 11.85 -4.26
CA PRO A 184 31.17 13.26 -4.54
C PRO A 184 29.68 13.61 -4.57
N ALA A 185 29.33 14.86 -4.26
CA ALA A 185 27.97 15.32 -4.07
C ALA A 185 27.05 15.11 -5.30
N ASP A 186 27.61 15.19 -6.50
CA ASP A 186 26.95 14.95 -7.79
C ASP A 186 26.56 13.48 -7.97
N VAL A 187 27.35 12.53 -7.46
CA VAL A 187 27.06 11.09 -7.54
C VAL A 187 26.16 10.65 -6.37
N ALA A 188 26.37 11.19 -5.19
CA ALA A 188 25.58 10.87 -4.00
C ALA A 188 24.07 11.23 -4.18
N GLY A 189 23.77 12.23 -5.03
CA GLY A 189 22.39 12.61 -5.36
C GLY A 189 21.59 11.53 -6.10
N PHE A 190 22.26 10.63 -6.85
CA PHE A 190 21.59 9.52 -7.55
C PHE A 190 21.30 8.31 -6.64
N LEU A 191 21.90 8.25 -5.46
CA LEU A 191 21.76 7.12 -4.51
C LEU A 191 20.74 7.41 -3.39
N ARG A 192 20.14 8.59 -3.37
CA ARG A 192 19.05 9.01 -2.47
C ARG A 192 17.71 8.82 -3.14
#